data_02c9861bc626fe23cac4ee3b46ebd496
#
_entry.id   02c9861bc626fe23cac4ee3b46ebd496
#
_cell.length_a   1.000
_cell.length_b   1.000
_cell.length_c   1.000
_cell.angle_alpha   90.00
_cell.angle_beta   90.00
_cell.angle_gamma   90.00
#
_symmetry.space_group_name_H-M   'P 1'
#
loop_
_entity.id
_entity.type
_entity.pdbx_description
1 polymer ?
#
loop_
_entity_poly.entity_id
_entity_poly.type
_entity_poly.pdbx_seq_one_letter_code
_entity_poly.pdbx_strand_id
1 'polypeptide(L)'
;NKKYGLKPLLCIVNHWMRLNKSQTYNDSMYENAESNGPQLSSDEDKRITSWGKIMRKIRLDELPQFYNVLIGEMSIVGPRPERQYYINLIAEKAPHYHHLHKVKPGITSWGMVKFGYAENIEQMIERMKYDILYIENISFTLDLKILIYTLLIVLQGRGK
;
A
#
# COMPACT_ATOMS: atom_id res chain seq x y z
N ASN A 1 11.89 -0.02 32.90
CA ASN A 1 11.32 1.33 32.74
C ASN A 1 11.22 1.66 31.24
N LYS A 2 10.12 1.23 30.63
CA LYS A 2 9.81 1.57 29.25
C LYS A 2 9.15 2.96 29.23
N LYS A 3 9.92 3.99 28.86
CA LYS A 3 9.40 5.28 28.48
C LYS A 3 8.65 5.17 27.16
N TYR A 4 7.37 4.93 27.20
CA TYR A 4 6.47 5.18 26.07
C TYR A 4 6.14 6.68 26.10
N GLY A 5 7.07 7.50 25.59
CA GLY A 5 6.86 8.94 25.43
C GLY A 5 6.30 9.22 24.03
N LEU A 6 5.76 10.42 23.86
CA LEU A 6 5.21 11.06 22.64
C LEU A 6 6.07 10.92 21.34
N LYS A 7 7.19 10.20 21.38
CA LYS A 7 8.07 9.92 20.25
C LYS A 7 7.39 9.23 19.05
N PRO A 8 6.40 8.31 19.22
CA PRO A 8 5.77 7.70 18.05
C PRO A 8 5.00 8.70 17.20
N LEU A 9 4.28 9.65 17.83
CA LEU A 9 3.51 10.66 17.07
C LEU A 9 4.43 11.68 16.38
N LEU A 10 5.51 12.09 17.06
CA LEU A 10 6.50 13.00 16.48
C LEU A 10 7.32 12.34 15.36
N CYS A 11 7.59 11.04 15.48
CA CYS A 11 8.21 10.22 14.44
C CYS A 11 7.30 10.11 13.20
N ILE A 12 6.01 9.89 13.40
CA ILE A 12 4.99 9.90 12.35
C ILE A 12 4.98 11.26 11.64
N VAL A 13 4.94 12.37 12.37
CA VAL A 13 4.88 13.72 11.78
C VAL A 13 6.19 14.09 11.07
N ASN A 14 7.35 13.78 11.65
CA ASN A 14 8.65 14.05 11.02
C ASN A 14 8.93 13.11 9.83
N HIS A 15 8.39 11.91 9.86
CA HIS A 15 8.46 10.97 8.72
C HIS A 15 7.50 11.40 7.61
N TRP A 16 6.34 11.95 7.92
CA TRP A 16 5.41 12.59 7.00
C TRP A 16 6.08 13.66 6.13
N MET A 17 6.96 14.49 6.73
CA MET A 17 7.66 15.56 6.01
C MET A 17 8.84 15.09 5.17
N ARG A 18 9.28 13.81 5.31
CA ARG A 18 10.40 13.24 4.56
C ARG A 18 9.99 12.28 3.43
N LEU A 19 8.71 11.97 3.28
CA LEU A 19 8.21 11.09 2.23
C LEU A 19 8.18 11.80 0.88
N ASN A 20 9.37 12.12 0.40
CA ASN A 20 9.59 12.37 -1.00
C ASN A 20 9.65 11.02 -1.71
N LYS A 21 8.66 10.73 -2.56
CA LYS A 21 8.62 9.67 -3.57
C LYS A 21 8.61 8.21 -3.09
N SER A 22 7.43 7.61 -3.13
CA SER A 22 7.14 6.18 -3.41
C SER A 22 7.62 5.10 -2.43
N GLN A 23 8.03 5.43 -1.22
CA GLN A 23 8.25 4.40 -0.19
C GLN A 23 7.41 4.75 1.02
N THR A 24 6.24 4.15 1.14
CA THR A 24 5.52 4.07 2.41
C THR A 24 6.38 3.26 3.37
N TYR A 25 7.21 3.97 4.14
CA TYR A 25 7.91 3.36 5.25
C TYR A 25 6.85 2.96 6.27
N ASN A 26 6.81 1.69 6.57
CA ASN A 26 5.77 1.14 7.41
C ASN A 26 6.21 1.23 8.88
N ASP A 27 5.82 2.30 9.58
CA ASP A 27 6.11 2.51 11.02
C ASP A 27 5.56 1.36 11.91
N SER A 28 4.82 0.44 11.32
CA SER A 28 4.33 -0.76 11.98
C SER A 28 5.39 -1.85 12.16
N MET A 29 6.57 -1.70 11.56
CA MET A 29 7.64 -2.70 11.60
C MET A 29 8.78 -2.29 12.57
N TYR A 30 9.61 -3.27 12.96
CA TYR A 30 10.84 -2.99 13.69
C TYR A 30 11.86 -2.28 12.78
N GLU A 31 12.72 -1.45 13.37
CA GLU A 31 13.72 -0.65 12.63
C GLU A 31 14.66 -1.49 11.75
N ASN A 32 14.94 -2.74 12.16
CA ASN A 32 15.82 -3.68 11.44
C ASN A 32 15.03 -4.69 10.57
N ALA A 33 13.76 -4.43 10.30
CA ALA A 33 12.88 -5.36 9.60
C ALA A 33 13.38 -5.77 8.21
N GLU A 34 14.16 -4.93 7.56
CA GLU A 34 14.66 -5.13 6.20
C GLU A 34 16.19 -5.32 6.14
N SER A 35 16.82 -5.67 7.25
CA SER A 35 18.27 -5.94 7.28
C SER A 35 18.72 -7.02 6.27
N ASN A 36 17.84 -7.94 5.92
CA ASN A 36 18.06 -9.01 4.95
C ASN A 36 17.50 -8.70 3.54
N GLY A 37 17.22 -7.41 3.25
CA GLY A 37 16.67 -6.96 1.98
C GLY A 37 15.13 -6.90 1.95
N PRO A 38 14.56 -6.39 0.83
CA PRO A 38 13.12 -6.25 0.67
C PRO A 38 12.41 -7.60 0.68
N GLN A 39 11.43 -7.75 1.57
CA GLN A 39 10.60 -8.96 1.68
C GLN A 39 9.13 -8.57 1.66
N LEU A 40 8.30 -9.44 1.07
CA LEU A 40 6.85 -9.31 1.15
C LEU A 40 6.37 -9.64 2.56
N SER A 41 5.37 -8.92 3.04
CA SER A 41 4.77 -9.18 4.34
C SER A 41 3.81 -10.36 4.24
N SER A 42 3.84 -11.25 5.25
CA SER A 42 2.89 -12.36 5.42
C SER A 42 2.04 -12.14 6.66
N ASP A 43 1.03 -12.99 6.86
CA ASP A 43 0.12 -12.90 8.03
C ASP A 43 0.85 -13.05 9.37
N GLU A 44 1.89 -13.89 9.40
CA GLU A 44 2.69 -14.16 10.61
C GLU A 44 4.06 -13.48 10.58
N ASP A 45 4.15 -12.33 9.94
CA ASP A 45 5.40 -11.61 9.80
C ASP A 45 5.93 -11.14 11.16
N LYS A 46 7.01 -11.79 11.61
CA LYS A 46 7.68 -11.48 12.89
C LYS A 46 8.31 -10.10 12.94
N ARG A 47 8.46 -9.44 11.79
CA ARG A 47 9.00 -8.07 11.68
C ARG A 47 7.98 -7.02 12.11
N ILE A 48 6.70 -7.38 12.21
CA ILE A 48 5.62 -6.47 12.58
C ILE A 48 5.52 -6.39 14.11
N THR A 49 5.54 -5.18 14.64
CA THR A 49 5.32 -4.95 16.08
C THR A 49 3.89 -5.29 16.48
N SER A 50 3.67 -5.57 17.78
CA SER A 50 2.30 -5.82 18.29
C SER A 50 1.36 -4.63 18.02
N TRP A 51 1.86 -3.40 18.14
CA TRP A 51 1.12 -2.19 17.78
C TRP A 51 0.89 -2.08 16.26
N GLY A 52 1.89 -2.45 15.47
CA GLY A 52 1.81 -2.50 14.02
C GLY A 52 0.71 -3.42 13.50
N LYS A 53 0.48 -4.55 14.17
CA LYS A 53 -0.63 -5.47 13.84
C LYS A 53 -2.00 -4.80 14.00
N ILE A 54 -2.17 -4.01 15.07
CA ILE A 54 -3.41 -3.26 15.29
C ILE A 54 -3.57 -2.18 14.21
N MET A 55 -2.52 -1.39 13.97
CA MET A 55 -2.54 -0.32 12.95
C MET A 55 -2.92 -0.86 11.57
N ARG A 56 -2.32 -1.99 11.14
CA ARG A 56 -2.63 -2.63 9.86
C ARG A 56 -4.06 -3.14 9.78
N LYS A 57 -4.55 -3.75 10.86
CA LYS A 57 -5.93 -4.27 10.91
C LYS A 57 -6.98 -3.18 10.70
N ILE A 58 -6.75 -1.99 11.21
CA ILE A 58 -7.66 -0.82 11.09
C ILE A 58 -7.18 0.18 10.04
N ARG A 59 -6.14 -0.16 9.26
CA ARG A 59 -5.56 0.65 8.19
C ARG A 59 -5.09 2.04 8.59
N LEU A 60 -4.69 2.25 9.84
CA LEU A 60 -4.09 3.51 10.30
C LEU A 60 -2.72 3.77 9.69
N ASP A 61 -2.01 2.74 9.28
CA ASP A 61 -0.73 2.83 8.57
C ASP A 61 -0.85 3.46 7.18
N GLU A 62 -2.06 3.52 6.63
CA GLU A 62 -2.34 4.17 5.35
C GLU A 62 -2.75 5.66 5.48
N LEU A 63 -2.98 6.16 6.70
CA LEU A 63 -3.35 7.58 6.93
C LEU A 63 -2.34 8.58 6.33
N PRO A 64 -1.02 8.36 6.38
CA PRO A 64 -0.06 9.26 5.74
C PRO A 64 -0.28 9.42 4.23
N GLN A 65 -0.85 8.42 3.56
CA GLN A 65 -1.12 8.47 2.12
C GLN A 65 -2.20 9.50 1.78
N PHE A 66 -3.12 9.81 2.68
CA PHE A 66 -4.10 10.89 2.48
C PHE A 66 -3.44 12.26 2.35
N TYR A 67 -2.33 12.48 3.04
CA TYR A 67 -1.54 13.70 2.84
C TYR A 67 -0.97 13.75 1.42
N ASN A 68 -0.46 12.64 0.89
CA ASN A 68 0.02 12.58 -0.49
C ASN A 68 -1.11 12.81 -1.52
N VAL A 69 -2.35 12.44 -1.18
CA VAL A 69 -3.52 12.79 -2.00
C VAL A 69 -3.78 14.29 -1.97
N LEU A 70 -3.73 14.92 -0.79
CA LEU A 70 -3.97 16.36 -0.63
C LEU A 70 -2.96 17.21 -1.40
N ILE A 71 -1.68 16.82 -1.40
CA ILE A 71 -0.63 17.53 -2.17
C ILE A 71 -0.60 17.12 -3.65
N GLY A 72 -1.46 16.18 -4.07
CA GLY A 72 -1.61 15.78 -5.46
C GLY A 72 -0.61 14.76 -5.98
N GLU A 73 0.18 14.11 -5.12
CA GLU A 73 1.12 13.03 -5.52
C GLU A 73 0.42 11.68 -5.69
N MET A 74 -0.69 11.45 -4.98
CA MET A 74 -1.51 10.25 -5.05
C MET A 74 -2.97 10.57 -5.39
N SER A 75 -3.73 9.54 -5.74
CA SER A 75 -5.19 9.54 -5.85
C SER A 75 -5.80 8.70 -4.72
N ILE A 76 -7.08 8.87 -4.44
CA ILE A 76 -7.80 7.96 -3.53
C ILE A 76 -7.92 6.58 -4.19
N VAL A 77 -8.32 6.54 -5.45
CA VAL A 77 -8.44 5.32 -6.26
C VAL A 77 -7.38 5.34 -7.36
N GLY A 78 -6.67 4.25 -7.53
CA GLY A 78 -5.62 4.10 -8.53
C GLY A 78 -4.80 2.82 -8.30
N PRO A 79 -3.90 2.45 -9.20
CA PRO A 79 -3.02 1.31 -9.01
C PRO A 79 -2.23 1.40 -7.71
N ARG A 80 -2.06 0.28 -7.01
CA ARG A 80 -1.27 0.28 -5.78
C ARG A 80 0.21 0.57 -6.10
N PRO A 81 0.86 1.51 -5.38
CA PRO A 81 2.27 1.75 -5.55
C PRO A 81 3.08 0.56 -5.02
N GLU A 82 4.00 0.07 -5.82
CA GLU A 82 4.93 -1.00 -5.45
C GLU A 82 6.34 -0.44 -5.25
N ARG A 83 7.17 -1.18 -4.49
CA ARG A 83 8.57 -0.82 -4.32
C ARG A 83 9.35 -1.04 -5.62
N GLN A 84 10.32 -0.18 -5.92
CA GLN A 84 11.12 -0.25 -7.15
C GLN A 84 11.76 -1.63 -7.37
N TYR A 85 12.17 -2.31 -6.29
CA TYR A 85 12.70 -3.67 -6.35
C TYR A 85 11.72 -4.64 -7.01
N TYR A 86 10.45 -4.65 -6.56
CA TYR A 86 9.42 -5.52 -7.12
C TYR A 86 8.97 -5.08 -8.52
N ILE A 87 8.95 -3.76 -8.77
CA ILE A 87 8.65 -3.22 -10.11
C ILE A 87 9.64 -3.78 -11.14
N ASN A 88 10.92 -3.82 -10.82
CA ASN A 88 11.95 -4.35 -11.73
C ASN A 88 11.70 -5.85 -12.03
N LEU A 89 11.44 -6.65 -10.98
CA LEU A 89 11.16 -8.09 -11.13
C LEU A 89 9.86 -8.35 -11.90
N ILE A 90 8.83 -7.54 -11.69
CA ILE A 90 7.56 -7.66 -12.42
C ILE A 90 7.77 -7.26 -13.88
N ALA A 91 8.47 -6.15 -14.13
CA ALA A 91 8.68 -5.63 -15.47
C ALA A 91 9.51 -6.58 -16.37
N GLU A 92 10.42 -7.36 -15.78
CA GLU A 92 11.14 -8.43 -16.51
C GLU A 92 10.19 -9.52 -17.03
N LYS A 93 9.19 -9.91 -16.25
CA LYS A 93 8.22 -10.95 -16.60
C LYS A 93 7.01 -10.41 -17.36
N ALA A 94 6.63 -9.16 -17.08
CA ALA A 94 5.45 -8.50 -17.61
C ALA A 94 5.74 -7.02 -17.95
N PRO A 95 6.36 -6.73 -19.13
CA PRO A 95 6.77 -5.37 -19.50
C PRO A 95 5.64 -4.34 -19.52
N HIS A 96 4.41 -4.81 -19.73
CA HIS A 96 3.21 -3.97 -19.69
C HIS A 96 2.89 -3.39 -18.29
N TYR A 97 3.61 -3.78 -17.23
CA TYR A 97 3.52 -3.14 -15.91
C TYR A 97 3.70 -1.62 -15.98
N HIS A 98 4.52 -1.13 -16.91
CA HIS A 98 4.74 0.31 -17.09
C HIS A 98 3.47 1.11 -17.43
N HIS A 99 2.40 0.45 -17.89
CA HIS A 99 1.10 1.11 -18.09
C HIS A 99 0.49 1.64 -16.80
N LEU A 100 0.79 1.02 -15.65
CA LEU A 100 0.31 1.49 -14.34
C LEU A 100 0.87 2.88 -13.99
N HIS A 101 2.02 3.25 -14.50
CA HIS A 101 2.65 4.54 -14.25
C HIS A 101 2.04 5.71 -15.05
N LYS A 102 1.05 5.45 -15.93
CA LYS A 102 0.34 6.50 -16.68
C LYS A 102 -0.65 7.29 -15.81
N VAL A 103 -1.01 6.76 -14.67
CA VAL A 103 -1.92 7.38 -13.71
C VAL A 103 -1.27 7.50 -12.35
N LYS A 104 -1.84 8.37 -11.48
CA LYS A 104 -1.36 8.49 -10.10
C LYS A 104 -1.65 7.19 -9.33
N PRO A 105 -0.72 6.76 -8.44
CA PRO A 105 -0.98 5.63 -7.56
C PRO A 105 -2.14 5.95 -6.60
N GLY A 106 -2.90 4.93 -6.22
CA GLY A 106 -4.04 5.05 -5.34
C GLY A 106 -3.79 4.55 -3.92
N ILE A 107 -4.56 5.04 -2.95
CA ILE A 107 -4.66 4.44 -1.61
C ILE A 107 -5.31 3.07 -1.72
N THR A 108 -6.39 2.98 -2.52
CA THR A 108 -7.05 1.72 -2.86
C THR A 108 -7.04 1.49 -4.37
N SER A 109 -7.10 0.23 -4.78
CA SER A 109 -7.08 -0.16 -6.18
C SER A 109 -8.12 -1.23 -6.51
N TRP A 110 -8.46 -1.36 -7.79
CA TRP A 110 -9.32 -2.43 -8.25
C TRP A 110 -8.69 -3.81 -8.03
N GLY A 111 -7.37 -3.91 -8.21
CA GLY A 111 -6.61 -5.10 -7.92
C GLY A 111 -6.68 -5.51 -6.45
N MET A 112 -6.56 -4.56 -5.52
CA MET A 112 -6.70 -4.82 -4.08
C MET A 112 -8.09 -5.33 -3.71
N VAL A 113 -9.13 -4.77 -4.31
CA VAL A 113 -10.52 -5.12 -4.02
C VAL A 113 -10.91 -6.49 -4.60
N LYS A 114 -10.41 -6.82 -5.80
CA LYS A 114 -10.80 -8.03 -6.52
C LYS A 114 -9.91 -9.23 -6.24
N PHE A 115 -8.61 -9.02 -6.16
CA PHE A 115 -7.62 -10.07 -5.94
C PHE A 115 -7.20 -10.15 -4.47
N GLY A 116 -7.05 -8.99 -3.82
CA GLY A 116 -6.56 -8.90 -2.45
C GLY A 116 -5.04 -8.73 -2.37
N TYR A 117 -4.46 -9.29 -1.32
CA TYR A 117 -3.02 -9.21 -1.06
C TYR A 117 -2.26 -10.20 -1.98
N ALA A 118 -1.11 -9.78 -2.48
CA ALA A 118 -0.21 -10.61 -3.27
C ALA A 118 1.00 -10.99 -2.42
N GLU A 119 1.30 -12.28 -2.33
CA GLU A 119 2.38 -12.83 -1.50
C GLU A 119 3.64 -13.19 -2.33
N ASN A 120 3.54 -13.17 -3.65
CA ASN A 120 4.63 -13.45 -4.58
C ASN A 120 4.47 -12.66 -5.88
N ILE A 121 5.52 -12.71 -6.73
CA ILE A 121 5.57 -11.96 -7.99
C ILE A 121 4.46 -12.38 -8.96
N GLU A 122 4.15 -13.66 -9.04
CA GLU A 122 3.11 -14.20 -9.90
C GLU A 122 1.74 -13.63 -9.53
N GLN A 123 1.42 -13.60 -8.25
CA GLN A 123 0.20 -12.99 -7.73
C GLN A 123 0.18 -11.46 -7.94
N MET A 124 1.32 -10.78 -7.85
CA MET A 124 1.41 -9.36 -8.17
C MET A 124 1.09 -9.10 -9.64
N ILE A 125 1.56 -9.96 -10.55
CA ILE A 125 1.24 -9.91 -11.98
C ILE A 125 -0.26 -10.15 -12.22
N GLU A 126 -0.86 -11.13 -11.54
CA GLU A 126 -2.30 -11.37 -11.66
C GLU A 126 -3.12 -10.19 -11.13
N ARG A 127 -2.75 -9.63 -9.97
CA ARG A 127 -3.40 -8.44 -9.42
C ARG A 127 -3.30 -7.24 -10.35
N MET A 128 -2.14 -7.03 -10.98
CA MET A 128 -1.89 -5.96 -11.94
C MET A 128 -2.90 -5.95 -13.09
N LYS A 129 -3.38 -7.11 -13.55
CA LYS A 129 -4.36 -7.21 -14.65
C LYS A 129 -5.65 -6.44 -14.31
N TYR A 130 -6.10 -6.51 -13.07
CA TYR A 130 -7.27 -5.74 -12.61
C TYR A 130 -6.99 -4.23 -12.60
N ASP A 131 -5.79 -3.83 -12.21
CA ASP A 131 -5.43 -2.41 -12.20
C ASP A 131 -5.26 -1.86 -13.63
N ILE A 132 -4.83 -2.67 -14.59
CA ILE A 132 -4.84 -2.30 -16.01
C ILE A 132 -6.27 -2.12 -16.52
N LEU A 133 -7.17 -3.08 -16.21
CA LEU A 133 -8.60 -2.95 -16.57
C LEU A 133 -9.24 -1.70 -15.96
N TYR A 134 -8.83 -1.31 -14.74
CA TYR A 134 -9.26 -0.05 -14.14
C TYR A 134 -8.80 1.14 -14.97
N ILE A 135 -7.52 1.19 -15.37
CA ILE A 135 -6.97 2.32 -16.15
C ILE A 135 -7.69 2.48 -17.48
N GLU A 136 -8.04 1.38 -18.14
CA GLU A 136 -8.77 1.37 -19.40
C GLU A 136 -10.23 1.84 -19.26
N ASN A 137 -10.80 1.75 -18.06
CA ASN A 137 -12.20 2.01 -17.79
C ASN A 137 -12.43 3.05 -16.68
N ILE A 138 -11.48 3.96 -16.46
CA ILE A 138 -11.59 4.99 -15.43
C ILE A 138 -12.90 5.74 -15.57
N SER A 139 -13.70 5.72 -14.50
CA SER A 139 -14.95 6.45 -14.42
C SER A 139 -15.31 6.71 -12.95
N PHE A 140 -16.04 7.79 -12.71
CA PHE A 140 -16.53 8.13 -11.38
C PHE A 140 -17.32 6.97 -10.74
N THR A 141 -18.13 6.28 -11.53
CA THR A 141 -18.93 5.12 -11.07
C THR A 141 -18.03 3.97 -10.63
N LEU A 142 -16.94 3.70 -11.36
CA LEU A 142 -15.99 2.66 -11.00
C LEU A 142 -15.21 3.04 -9.73
N ASP A 143 -14.79 4.29 -9.60
CA ASP A 143 -14.15 4.81 -8.40
C ASP A 143 -15.05 4.65 -7.17
N LEU A 144 -16.31 5.07 -7.26
CA LEU A 144 -17.27 4.93 -6.18
C LEU A 144 -17.49 3.46 -5.79
N LYS A 145 -17.57 2.57 -6.79
CA LYS A 145 -17.67 1.13 -6.57
C LYS A 145 -16.46 0.58 -5.81
N ILE A 146 -15.24 0.98 -6.21
CA ILE A 146 -14.00 0.57 -5.53
C ILE A 146 -14.00 1.04 -4.08
N LEU A 147 -14.39 2.29 -3.83
CA LEU A 147 -14.46 2.86 -2.48
C LEU A 147 -15.45 2.11 -1.58
N ILE A 148 -16.64 1.77 -2.09
CA ILE A 148 -17.64 0.99 -1.34
C ILE A 148 -17.09 -0.40 -0.98
N TYR A 149 -16.48 -1.10 -1.92
CA TYR A 149 -15.88 -2.40 -1.65
C TYR A 149 -14.72 -2.30 -0.66
N THR A 150 -13.88 -1.29 -0.76
CA THR A 150 -12.79 -1.04 0.19
C THR A 150 -13.33 -0.83 1.59
N LEU A 151 -14.39 -0.02 1.74
CA LEU A 151 -15.04 0.20 3.03
C LEU A 151 -15.59 -1.10 3.62
N LEU A 152 -16.24 -1.92 2.80
CA LEU A 152 -16.74 -3.23 3.24
C LEU A 152 -15.61 -4.17 3.70
N ILE A 153 -14.49 -4.21 2.99
CA ILE A 153 -13.31 -5.01 3.36
C ILE A 153 -12.75 -4.55 4.71
N VAL A 154 -12.64 -3.23 4.92
CA VAL A 154 -12.16 -2.65 6.18
C VAL A 154 -13.11 -2.98 7.34
N LEU A 155 -14.41 -2.81 7.16
CA LEU A 155 -15.42 -3.12 8.17
C LEU A 155 -15.47 -4.61 8.53
N GLN A 156 -15.18 -5.49 7.58
CA GLN A 156 -15.08 -6.93 7.81
C GLN A 156 -13.77 -7.35 8.49
N GLY A 157 -12.84 -6.41 8.73
CA GLY A 157 -11.52 -6.70 9.28
C GLY A 157 -10.64 -7.59 8.41
N ARG A 158 -10.92 -7.63 7.09
CA ARG A 158 -10.17 -8.40 6.08
C ARG A 158 -9.04 -7.59 5.45
N GLY A 159 -8.79 -6.37 5.93
CA GLY A 159 -7.63 -5.57 5.58
C GLY A 159 -6.39 -6.22 6.21
N LYS A 160 -5.48 -6.72 5.39
CA LYS A 160 -4.16 -7.17 5.84
C LYS A 160 -3.20 -6.00 5.82
#